data_92fdce4716da81e01d1255999db8ce09
#
_entry.id   92fdce4716da81e01d1255999db8ce09
#
_cell.length_a   1.000
_cell.length_b   1.000
_cell.length_c   1.000
_cell.angle_alpha   90.00
_cell.angle_beta   90.00
_cell.angle_gamma   90.00
#
_symmetry.space_group_name_H-M   'P 1'
#
loop_
_entity.id
_entity.type
_entity.pdbx_description
1 polymer ?
#
loop_
_entity_poly.entity_id
_entity_poly.type
_entity_poly.pdbx_seq_one_letter_code
_entity_poly.pdbx_strand_id
1 'polypeptide(L)'
;MKKILNKFRKKEEVQPASRITSETVAHHRERILAGGRKFKYPIQYARHKLVINAIIISVVALVVVLTVGWWQLYPVQNTSEFMYRITKVLPLPVATVDGQPVLYSDYLMKYLSSIHYLEKIEQANLKTDDGKRQIEYIKQESMKDAIADAYAQKLAKDLNVSVSESDIQASFKIQRQSSSGEVSEQTSDAVNLDYYGWSSDDYHHVTEQKLLRQKVAYALDKTALATSDMITTKIKNDPSIDLNTLATTLSEGSSIKIGYTASGLVLKTNRDGGIATEAAKLTKGQVSLAFKPATGDGYYFVKLIDSNDTQVNYEYIKVPLTAFNDALSKVINNGKVNKYISIPDSTTK
;
A
#
# COMPACT_ATOMS: atom_id res chain seq x y z
N MET A 1 23.68 -38.32 -38.06
CA MET A 1 24.11 -37.08 -38.76
C MET A 1 24.71 -37.30 -40.16
N LYS A 2 24.43 -38.40 -40.89
CA LYS A 2 24.96 -38.67 -42.25
C LYS A 2 23.89 -38.67 -43.37
N LYS A 3 22.62 -38.38 -43.06
CA LYS A 3 21.51 -38.41 -44.06
C LYS A 3 21.04 -37.03 -44.58
N ILE A 4 21.57 -35.93 -44.10
CA ILE A 4 21.15 -34.56 -44.50
C ILE A 4 22.07 -33.96 -45.57
N LEU A 5 23.29 -34.49 -45.77
CA LEU A 5 24.28 -33.95 -46.70
C LEU A 5 24.12 -34.40 -48.16
N ASN A 6 23.28 -35.39 -48.46
CA ASN A 6 23.12 -35.91 -49.83
C ASN A 6 21.98 -35.29 -50.64
N LYS A 7 21.27 -34.25 -50.11
CA LYS A 7 20.15 -33.63 -50.83
C LYS A 7 20.53 -32.41 -51.69
N PHE A 8 21.80 -32.04 -51.71
CA PHE A 8 22.26 -30.84 -52.46
C PHE A 8 23.21 -31.11 -53.62
N ARG A 9 23.35 -32.36 -54.06
CA ARG A 9 24.09 -32.69 -55.31
C ARG A 9 23.13 -33.28 -56.33
N LYS A 10 22.20 -32.49 -56.86
CA LYS A 10 21.67 -32.74 -58.19
C LYS A 10 22.65 -32.10 -59.15
N LYS A 11 23.48 -32.93 -59.84
CA LYS A 11 24.19 -32.54 -61.03
C LYS A 11 23.15 -32.02 -62.02
N GLU A 12 23.27 -30.77 -62.43
CA GLU A 12 22.61 -30.29 -63.62
C GLU A 12 23.23 -31.02 -64.81
N GLU A 13 22.43 -31.84 -65.47
CA GLU A 13 22.77 -32.39 -66.80
C GLU A 13 22.85 -31.21 -67.75
N VAL A 14 24.07 -31.02 -68.32
CA VAL A 14 24.31 -30.04 -69.38
C VAL A 14 23.64 -30.59 -70.64
N GLN A 15 22.44 -30.06 -70.94
CA GLN A 15 21.82 -30.34 -72.25
C GLN A 15 22.59 -29.64 -73.32
N PRO A 16 22.80 -30.36 -74.48
CA PRO A 16 23.55 -29.79 -75.58
C PRO A 16 22.88 -28.58 -76.16
N ALA A 17 23.69 -27.60 -76.57
CA ALA A 17 23.27 -26.29 -77.02
C ALA A 17 22.22 -26.40 -78.15
N SER A 18 20.96 -26.23 -77.83
CA SER A 18 19.86 -26.06 -78.81
C SER A 18 19.92 -24.66 -79.38
N ARG A 19 19.53 -24.55 -80.66
CA ARG A 19 19.52 -23.32 -81.44
C ARG A 19 19.08 -22.09 -80.61
N ILE A 20 19.86 -21.03 -80.74
CA ILE A 20 19.54 -19.73 -80.12
C ILE A 20 18.24 -19.23 -80.76
N THR A 21 17.14 -19.36 -80.05
CA THR A 21 15.82 -18.77 -80.40
C THR A 21 15.56 -17.56 -79.48
N SER A 22 14.69 -16.66 -79.95
CA SER A 22 14.31 -15.46 -79.14
C SER A 22 13.79 -15.82 -77.72
N GLU A 23 13.15 -16.99 -77.60
CA GLU A 23 12.68 -17.52 -76.29
C GLU A 23 13.82 -17.97 -75.37
N THR A 24 14.84 -18.67 -75.90
CA THR A 24 15.98 -19.08 -75.09
C THR A 24 16.81 -17.90 -74.63
N VAL A 25 16.89 -16.83 -75.42
CA VAL A 25 17.54 -15.57 -75.06
C VAL A 25 16.70 -14.82 -73.98
N ALA A 26 15.36 -14.79 -74.09
CA ALA A 26 14.49 -14.18 -73.11
C ALA A 26 14.61 -14.93 -71.74
N HIS A 27 14.56 -16.26 -71.75
CA HIS A 27 14.73 -17.10 -70.56
C HIS A 27 16.08 -16.92 -69.86
N HIS A 28 17.15 -16.79 -70.69
CA HIS A 28 18.51 -16.57 -70.18
C HIS A 28 18.62 -15.16 -69.55
N ARG A 29 18.01 -14.17 -70.22
CA ARG A 29 17.96 -12.78 -69.71
C ARG A 29 17.20 -12.67 -68.42
N GLU A 30 16.05 -13.35 -68.30
CA GLU A 30 15.31 -13.40 -67.03
C GLU A 30 16.11 -14.09 -65.92
N ARG A 31 16.82 -15.21 -66.24
CA ARG A 31 17.67 -15.91 -65.25
C ARG A 31 18.83 -15.04 -64.79
N ILE A 32 19.47 -14.27 -65.70
CA ILE A 32 20.54 -13.33 -65.33
C ILE A 32 20.00 -12.16 -64.54
N LEU A 33 18.84 -11.61 -64.92
CA LEU A 33 18.21 -10.53 -64.19
C LEU A 33 17.73 -10.96 -62.80
N ALA A 34 17.17 -12.15 -62.67
CA ALA A 34 16.79 -12.74 -61.40
C ALA A 34 18.01 -13.00 -60.49
N GLY A 35 19.13 -13.50 -61.07
CA GLY A 35 20.40 -13.61 -60.38
C GLY A 35 20.98 -12.24 -59.96
N GLY A 36 20.96 -11.28 -60.89
CA GLY A 36 21.43 -9.92 -60.63
C GLY A 36 20.63 -9.17 -59.55
N ARG A 37 19.33 -9.41 -59.46
CA ARG A 37 18.51 -8.88 -58.35
C ARG A 37 18.91 -9.45 -57.01
N LYS A 38 19.27 -10.73 -56.95
CA LYS A 38 19.79 -11.33 -55.70
C LYS A 38 21.13 -10.74 -55.27
N PHE A 39 22.00 -10.40 -56.21
CA PHE A 39 23.30 -9.77 -55.93
C PHE A 39 23.20 -8.26 -55.66
N LYS A 40 22.23 -7.58 -56.25
CA LYS A 40 22.09 -6.11 -56.12
C LYS A 40 21.59 -5.65 -54.77
N TYR A 41 20.91 -6.51 -53.96
CA TYR A 41 20.34 -6.15 -52.68
C TYR A 41 20.63 -7.17 -51.54
N PRO A 42 21.82 -7.71 -51.36
CA PRO A 42 22.13 -8.67 -50.30
C PRO A 42 22.05 -8.02 -48.93
N ILE A 43 22.31 -6.70 -48.83
CA ILE A 43 22.32 -5.93 -47.58
C ILE A 43 20.89 -5.71 -47.03
N GLN A 44 19.89 -5.47 -47.89
CA GLN A 44 18.51 -5.29 -47.47
C GLN A 44 17.90 -6.59 -46.91
N TYR A 45 18.15 -7.71 -47.56
CA TYR A 45 17.65 -9.01 -47.10
C TYR A 45 18.30 -9.46 -45.77
N ALA A 46 19.59 -9.18 -45.62
CA ALA A 46 20.31 -9.43 -44.36
C ALA A 46 19.82 -8.52 -43.23
N ARG A 47 19.54 -7.22 -43.51
CA ARG A 47 18.96 -6.28 -42.51
C ARG A 47 17.59 -6.72 -42.04
N HIS A 48 16.69 -7.17 -42.92
CA HIS A 48 15.38 -7.68 -42.49
C HIS A 48 15.48 -8.92 -41.59
N LYS A 49 16.38 -9.86 -41.87
CA LYS A 49 16.62 -11.01 -41.00
C LYS A 49 17.18 -10.61 -39.65
N LEU A 50 18.11 -9.65 -39.60
CA LEU A 50 18.65 -9.13 -38.34
C LEU A 50 17.60 -8.44 -37.52
N VAL A 51 16.74 -7.63 -38.15
CA VAL A 51 15.63 -6.95 -37.45
C VAL A 51 14.62 -7.96 -36.90
N ILE A 52 14.22 -8.96 -37.70
CA ILE A 52 13.29 -10.01 -37.26
C ILE A 52 13.88 -10.81 -36.09
N ASN A 53 15.16 -11.21 -36.21
CA ASN A 53 15.83 -11.93 -35.13
C ASN A 53 15.97 -11.08 -33.87
N ALA A 54 16.28 -9.78 -33.99
CA ALA A 54 16.31 -8.85 -32.85
C ALA A 54 14.95 -8.73 -32.19
N ILE A 55 13.86 -8.63 -32.94
CA ILE A 55 12.51 -8.60 -32.39
C ILE A 55 12.18 -9.91 -31.65
N ILE A 56 12.47 -11.06 -32.26
CA ILE A 56 12.23 -12.37 -31.63
C ILE A 56 13.03 -12.49 -30.33
N ILE A 57 14.31 -12.13 -30.33
CA ILE A 57 15.17 -12.17 -29.14
C ILE A 57 14.62 -11.24 -28.07
N SER A 58 14.18 -10.02 -28.44
CA SER A 58 13.59 -9.07 -27.49
C SER A 58 12.30 -9.58 -26.88
N VAL A 59 11.42 -10.19 -27.67
CA VAL A 59 10.17 -10.80 -27.17
C VAL A 59 10.46 -11.98 -26.24
N VAL A 60 11.40 -12.87 -26.63
CA VAL A 60 11.79 -13.99 -25.77
C VAL A 60 12.40 -13.49 -24.46
N ALA A 61 13.29 -12.51 -24.52
CA ALA A 61 13.89 -11.90 -23.33
C ALA A 61 12.82 -11.28 -22.41
N LEU A 62 11.84 -10.56 -22.98
CA LEU A 62 10.71 -10.00 -22.23
C LEU A 62 9.90 -11.11 -21.54
N VAL A 63 9.55 -12.19 -22.24
CA VAL A 63 8.82 -13.32 -21.67
C VAL A 63 9.61 -13.96 -20.53
N VAL A 64 10.92 -14.15 -20.67
CA VAL A 64 11.79 -14.68 -19.60
C VAL A 64 11.77 -13.76 -18.38
N VAL A 65 11.93 -12.44 -18.57
CA VAL A 65 11.91 -11.45 -17.48
C VAL A 65 10.58 -11.49 -16.75
N LEU A 66 9.46 -11.51 -17.48
CA LEU A 66 8.11 -11.58 -16.89
C LEU A 66 7.90 -12.90 -16.11
N THR A 67 8.35 -14.03 -16.65
CA THR A 67 8.23 -15.34 -16.00
C THR A 67 9.06 -15.41 -14.72
N VAL A 68 10.31 -14.93 -14.77
CA VAL A 68 11.21 -14.88 -13.60
C VAL A 68 10.63 -13.90 -12.54
N GLY A 69 10.16 -12.73 -12.95
CA GLY A 69 9.54 -11.76 -12.06
C GLY A 69 8.28 -12.34 -11.36
N TRP A 70 7.41 -13.00 -12.12
CA TRP A 70 6.25 -13.69 -11.57
C TRP A 70 6.67 -14.78 -10.57
N TRP A 71 7.67 -15.59 -10.91
CA TRP A 71 8.14 -16.65 -10.02
C TRP A 71 8.76 -16.11 -8.73
N GLN A 72 9.52 -15.02 -8.81
CA GLN A 72 10.09 -14.37 -7.63
C GLN A 72 9.02 -13.81 -6.69
N LEU A 73 7.96 -13.21 -7.23
CA LEU A 73 6.91 -12.60 -6.42
C LEU A 73 5.95 -13.63 -5.81
N TYR A 74 5.40 -14.56 -6.60
CA TYR A 74 4.32 -15.42 -6.12
C TYR A 74 4.81 -16.76 -5.54
N PRO A 75 5.60 -17.61 -6.23
CA PRO A 75 6.11 -18.86 -5.65
C PRO A 75 7.20 -18.65 -4.59
N VAL A 76 8.20 -17.81 -4.87
CA VAL A 76 9.33 -17.57 -3.96
C VAL A 76 8.98 -16.59 -2.85
N GLN A 77 8.02 -15.70 -3.10
CA GLN A 77 7.60 -14.63 -2.17
C GLN A 77 8.78 -13.77 -1.72
N ASN A 78 9.57 -13.32 -2.68
CA ASN A 78 10.76 -12.52 -2.41
C ASN A 78 10.37 -11.16 -1.84
N THR A 79 10.79 -10.89 -0.61
CA THR A 79 10.49 -9.67 0.15
C THR A 79 11.63 -8.66 0.15
N SER A 80 12.54 -8.72 -0.83
CA SER A 80 13.67 -7.78 -0.92
C SER A 80 13.22 -6.37 -1.31
N GLU A 81 14.03 -5.39 -0.93
CA GLU A 81 13.86 -3.99 -1.36
C GLU A 81 13.82 -3.83 -2.88
N PHE A 82 14.58 -4.66 -3.60
CA PHE A 82 14.57 -4.66 -5.06
C PHE A 82 13.18 -5.00 -5.62
N MET A 83 12.51 -6.02 -5.06
CA MET A 83 11.15 -6.38 -5.44
C MET A 83 10.14 -5.29 -5.06
N TYR A 84 10.32 -4.65 -3.93
CA TYR A 84 9.52 -3.49 -3.54
C TYR A 84 9.60 -2.37 -4.60
N ARG A 85 10.81 -1.99 -5.02
CA ARG A 85 11.00 -0.94 -6.04
C ARG A 85 10.36 -1.30 -7.38
N ILE A 86 10.44 -2.57 -7.80
CA ILE A 86 9.77 -3.05 -9.02
C ILE A 86 8.25 -2.94 -8.88
N THR A 87 7.70 -3.37 -7.74
CA THR A 87 6.24 -3.39 -7.52
C THR A 87 5.65 -1.99 -7.30
N LYS A 88 6.45 -0.98 -6.94
CA LYS A 88 6.04 0.44 -6.97
C LYS A 88 5.74 0.93 -8.40
N VAL A 89 6.52 0.45 -9.38
CA VAL A 89 6.36 0.84 -10.79
C VAL A 89 5.30 -0.03 -11.48
N LEU A 90 5.27 -1.32 -11.14
CA LEU A 90 4.33 -2.29 -11.69
C LEU A 90 3.27 -2.62 -10.64
N PRO A 91 2.02 -2.11 -10.76
CA PRO A 91 0.97 -2.30 -9.75
C PRO A 91 0.43 -3.74 -9.76
N LEU A 92 1.25 -4.69 -9.34
CA LEU A 92 0.90 -6.11 -9.26
C LEU A 92 0.10 -6.40 -7.99
N PRO A 93 -0.99 -7.17 -8.05
CA PRO A 93 -1.77 -7.49 -6.87
C PRO A 93 -1.14 -8.64 -6.08
N VAL A 94 -1.09 -8.52 -4.75
CA VAL A 94 -0.73 -9.61 -3.82
C VAL A 94 -1.98 -10.35 -3.31
N ALA A 95 -3.12 -9.67 -3.35
CA ALA A 95 -4.43 -10.19 -2.97
C ALA A 95 -5.53 -9.37 -3.64
N THR A 96 -6.79 -9.79 -3.45
CA THR A 96 -7.97 -8.96 -3.72
C THR A 96 -8.90 -8.98 -2.51
N VAL A 97 -9.59 -7.86 -2.26
CA VAL A 97 -10.61 -7.71 -1.23
C VAL A 97 -11.89 -7.14 -1.86
N ASP A 98 -12.95 -7.96 -1.88
CA ASP A 98 -14.25 -7.61 -2.48
C ASP A 98 -14.11 -6.98 -3.89
N GLY A 99 -13.22 -7.55 -4.71
CA GLY A 99 -12.90 -7.12 -6.07
C GLY A 99 -11.86 -6.00 -6.21
N GLN A 100 -11.48 -5.32 -5.13
CA GLN A 100 -10.42 -4.31 -5.15
C GLN A 100 -9.05 -4.99 -5.03
N PRO A 101 -8.08 -4.69 -5.93
CA PRO A 101 -6.73 -5.22 -5.82
C PRO A 101 -6.01 -4.65 -4.59
N VAL A 102 -5.29 -5.52 -3.88
CA VAL A 102 -4.32 -5.19 -2.84
C VAL A 102 -2.95 -5.19 -3.49
N LEU A 103 -2.26 -4.07 -3.52
CA LEU A 103 -0.98 -3.95 -4.22
C LEU A 103 0.14 -4.67 -3.47
N TYR A 104 1.02 -5.32 -4.25
CA TYR A 104 2.19 -5.98 -3.70
C TYR A 104 3.15 -4.96 -3.05
N SER A 105 3.26 -3.76 -3.63
CA SER A 105 4.04 -2.66 -3.08
C SER A 105 3.56 -2.25 -1.68
N ASP A 106 2.25 -2.14 -1.45
CA ASP A 106 1.70 -1.77 -0.14
C ASP A 106 2.01 -2.83 0.92
N TYR A 107 1.87 -4.10 0.56
CA TYR A 107 2.26 -5.21 1.43
C TYR A 107 3.76 -5.19 1.77
N LEU A 108 4.63 -5.06 0.74
CA LEU A 108 6.07 -5.04 0.95
C LEU A 108 6.54 -3.83 1.74
N MET A 109 5.97 -2.66 1.50
CA MET A 109 6.30 -1.44 2.25
C MET A 109 6.06 -1.65 3.75
N LYS A 110 4.90 -2.17 4.14
CA LYS A 110 4.56 -2.45 5.55
C LYS A 110 5.48 -3.51 6.15
N TYR A 111 5.73 -4.58 5.40
CA TYR A 111 6.63 -5.65 5.81
C TYR A 111 8.06 -5.15 6.02
N LEU A 112 8.63 -4.49 5.03
CA LEU A 112 10.02 -3.99 5.07
C LEU A 112 10.22 -2.94 6.15
N SER A 113 9.23 -2.06 6.36
CA SER A 113 9.27 -1.07 7.43
C SER A 113 9.33 -1.73 8.82
N SER A 114 8.51 -2.75 9.04
CA SER A 114 8.51 -3.48 10.32
C SER A 114 9.82 -4.24 10.54
N ILE A 115 10.35 -4.87 9.50
CA ILE A 115 11.66 -5.56 9.57
C ILE A 115 12.78 -4.56 9.84
N HIS A 116 12.79 -3.43 9.13
CA HIS A 116 13.77 -2.36 9.33
C HIS A 116 13.79 -1.88 10.78
N TYR A 117 12.61 -1.61 11.35
CA TYR A 117 12.47 -1.18 12.74
C TYR A 117 13.04 -2.23 13.71
N LEU A 118 12.69 -3.50 13.54
CA LEU A 118 13.20 -4.57 14.40
C LEU A 118 14.72 -4.73 14.32
N GLU A 119 15.28 -4.69 13.11
CA GLU A 119 16.72 -4.87 12.92
C GLU A 119 17.53 -3.66 13.36
N LYS A 120 17.07 -2.45 13.03
CA LYS A 120 17.82 -1.21 13.25
C LYS A 120 17.60 -0.62 14.64
N ILE A 121 16.36 -0.57 15.10
CA ILE A 121 16.01 0.11 16.36
C ILE A 121 15.99 -0.86 17.53
N GLU A 122 15.33 -2.01 17.38
CA GLU A 122 15.27 -3.02 18.46
C GLU A 122 16.47 -3.97 18.46
N GLN A 123 17.32 -3.95 17.41
CA GLN A 123 18.47 -4.83 17.25
C GLN A 123 18.13 -6.32 17.40
N ALA A 124 16.92 -6.68 16.98
CA ALA A 124 16.40 -8.04 17.10
C ALA A 124 17.18 -9.02 16.21
N ASN A 125 17.51 -10.20 16.74
CA ASN A 125 18.13 -11.25 15.95
C ASN A 125 17.06 -12.09 15.23
N LEU A 126 16.73 -11.72 14.00
CA LEU A 126 15.71 -12.38 13.19
C LEU A 126 16.10 -13.78 12.68
N LYS A 127 17.33 -14.26 12.94
CA LYS A 127 17.79 -15.61 12.55
C LYS A 127 17.43 -16.69 13.56
N THR A 128 17.08 -16.32 14.77
CA THR A 128 16.61 -17.25 15.82
C THR A 128 15.22 -17.79 15.50
N ASP A 129 14.78 -18.83 16.21
CA ASP A 129 13.43 -19.37 16.01
C ASP A 129 12.35 -18.38 16.48
N ASP A 130 12.61 -17.57 17.49
CA ASP A 130 11.76 -16.44 17.88
C ASP A 130 11.71 -15.37 16.78
N GLY A 131 12.86 -15.02 16.23
CA GLY A 131 12.96 -14.08 15.12
C GLY A 131 12.19 -14.55 13.88
N LYS A 132 12.24 -15.83 13.53
CA LYS A 132 11.45 -16.40 12.43
C LYS A 132 9.94 -16.31 12.70
N ARG A 133 9.50 -16.60 13.93
CA ARG A 133 8.09 -16.42 14.33
C ARG A 133 7.65 -14.96 14.22
N GLN A 134 8.53 -14.04 14.62
CA GLN A 134 8.31 -12.60 14.46
C GLN A 134 8.14 -12.20 12.98
N ILE A 135 9.01 -12.71 12.08
CA ILE A 135 8.88 -12.48 10.63
C ILE A 135 7.53 -12.98 10.09
N GLU A 136 7.11 -14.17 10.50
CA GLU A 136 5.80 -14.72 10.07
C GLU A 136 4.64 -13.86 10.57
N TYR A 137 4.67 -13.43 11.82
CA TYR A 137 3.69 -12.51 12.38
C TYR A 137 3.64 -11.18 11.62
N ILE A 138 4.80 -10.59 11.30
CA ILE A 138 4.88 -9.34 10.53
C ILE A 138 4.30 -9.52 9.14
N LYS A 139 4.57 -10.65 8.46
CA LYS A 139 3.95 -10.94 7.15
C LYS A 139 2.42 -10.95 7.23
N GLN A 140 1.87 -11.56 8.29
CA GLN A 140 0.42 -11.60 8.51
C GLN A 140 -0.16 -10.21 8.76
N GLU A 141 0.42 -9.44 9.68
CA GLU A 141 -0.05 -8.11 10.01
C GLU A 141 0.08 -7.14 8.82
N SER A 142 1.20 -7.22 8.09
CA SER A 142 1.39 -6.42 6.86
C SER A 142 0.34 -6.74 5.79
N MET A 143 -0.03 -8.01 5.65
CA MET A 143 -1.09 -8.41 4.73
C MET A 143 -2.47 -7.92 5.19
N LYS A 144 -2.79 -8.05 6.48
CA LYS A 144 -4.05 -7.54 7.04
C LYS A 144 -4.19 -6.04 6.84
N ASP A 145 -3.12 -5.29 7.12
CA ASP A 145 -3.12 -3.84 6.95
C ASP A 145 -3.22 -3.42 5.48
N ALA A 146 -2.52 -4.10 4.56
CA ALA A 146 -2.65 -3.84 3.13
C ALA A 146 -4.06 -4.14 2.62
N ILE A 147 -4.69 -5.21 3.09
CA ILE A 147 -6.10 -5.55 2.79
C ILE A 147 -7.03 -4.47 3.33
N ALA A 148 -6.82 -3.98 4.57
CA ALA A 148 -7.64 -2.92 5.16
C ALA A 148 -7.53 -1.61 4.38
N ASP A 149 -6.33 -1.22 3.93
CA ASP A 149 -6.12 -0.02 3.13
C ASP A 149 -6.77 -0.15 1.73
N ALA A 150 -6.64 -1.29 1.08
CA ALA A 150 -7.31 -1.53 -0.20
C ALA A 150 -8.84 -1.54 -0.06
N TYR A 151 -9.37 -2.09 1.04
CA TYR A 151 -10.81 -2.03 1.32
C TYR A 151 -11.27 -0.60 1.59
N ALA A 152 -10.47 0.20 2.32
CA ALA A 152 -10.74 1.62 2.49
C ALA A 152 -10.77 2.38 1.16
N GLN A 153 -9.84 2.08 0.24
CA GLN A 153 -9.84 2.66 -1.12
C GLN A 153 -11.12 2.33 -1.89
N LYS A 154 -11.63 1.10 -1.76
CA LYS A 154 -12.91 0.71 -2.36
C LYS A 154 -14.06 1.53 -1.77
N LEU A 155 -14.19 1.52 -0.45
CA LEU A 155 -15.27 2.25 0.23
C LEU A 155 -15.19 3.77 0.01
N ALA A 156 -13.99 4.33 -0.13
CA ALA A 156 -13.79 5.73 -0.44
C ALA A 156 -14.45 6.13 -1.76
N LYS A 157 -14.36 5.28 -2.79
CA LYS A 157 -15.05 5.49 -4.09
C LYS A 157 -16.57 5.46 -3.91
N ASP A 158 -17.08 4.48 -3.16
CA ASP A 158 -18.52 4.29 -2.94
C ASP A 158 -19.12 5.44 -2.10
N LEU A 159 -18.33 6.00 -1.16
CA LEU A 159 -18.73 7.08 -0.26
C LEU A 159 -18.36 8.49 -0.79
N ASN A 160 -17.69 8.58 -1.95
CA ASN A 160 -17.14 9.81 -2.51
C ASN A 160 -16.24 10.56 -1.51
N VAL A 161 -15.34 9.83 -0.84
CA VAL A 161 -14.37 10.33 0.12
C VAL A 161 -12.99 10.38 -0.52
N SER A 162 -12.27 11.46 -0.32
CA SER A 162 -10.90 11.62 -0.80
C SER A 162 -10.01 12.32 0.23
N VAL A 163 -8.72 12.15 0.09
CA VAL A 163 -7.68 12.88 0.83
C VAL A 163 -7.11 13.95 -0.10
N SER A 164 -7.04 15.18 0.38
CA SER A 164 -6.39 16.27 -0.34
C SER A 164 -4.95 16.45 0.14
N GLU A 165 -4.13 17.09 -0.68
CA GLU A 165 -2.76 17.44 -0.28
C GLU A 165 -2.75 18.30 1.00
N SER A 166 -3.72 19.19 1.18
CA SER A 166 -3.86 19.98 2.40
C SER A 166 -4.12 19.13 3.65
N ASP A 167 -4.83 18.00 3.54
CA ASP A 167 -5.01 17.06 4.64
C ASP A 167 -3.68 16.41 5.04
N ILE A 168 -2.89 16.02 4.04
CA ILE A 168 -1.58 15.37 4.23
C ILE A 168 -0.62 16.35 4.89
N GLN A 169 -0.53 17.58 4.40
CA GLN A 169 0.31 18.63 4.98
C GLN A 169 -0.11 18.99 6.41
N ALA A 170 -1.40 19.04 6.68
CA ALA A 170 -1.89 19.24 8.05
C ALA A 170 -1.48 18.08 8.98
N SER A 171 -1.54 16.85 8.50
CA SER A 171 -1.06 15.66 9.24
C SER A 171 0.44 15.73 9.51
N PHE A 172 1.24 16.07 8.51
CA PHE A 172 2.69 16.24 8.68
C PHE A 172 3.02 17.32 9.71
N LYS A 173 2.33 18.46 9.66
CA LYS A 173 2.53 19.53 10.63
C LYS A 173 2.23 19.07 12.06
N ILE A 174 1.16 18.30 12.28
CA ILE A 174 0.84 17.72 13.59
C ILE A 174 1.95 16.77 14.04
N GLN A 175 2.42 15.89 13.15
CA GLN A 175 3.45 14.90 13.47
C GLN A 175 4.83 15.53 13.75
N ARG A 176 5.14 16.68 13.14
CA ARG A 176 6.36 17.43 13.39
C ARG A 176 6.34 18.26 14.69
N GLN A 177 5.21 18.39 15.38
CA GLN A 177 5.17 19.08 16.66
C GLN A 177 5.96 18.34 17.74
N SER A 178 6.81 19.04 18.47
CA SER A 178 7.55 18.52 19.61
C SER A 178 7.48 19.48 20.80
N SER A 179 7.96 19.06 21.96
CA SER A 179 8.06 19.91 23.15
C SER A 179 8.94 21.16 22.95
N SER A 180 9.87 21.11 21.99
CA SER A 180 10.79 22.20 21.64
C SER A 180 10.32 23.04 20.46
N GLY A 181 9.12 22.76 19.91
CA GLY A 181 8.58 23.41 18.73
C GLY A 181 8.46 22.48 17.53
N GLU A 182 8.20 23.03 16.35
CA GLU A 182 8.06 22.25 15.12
C GLU A 182 9.42 21.79 14.58
N VAL A 183 9.55 20.49 14.36
CA VAL A 183 10.73 19.89 13.71
C VAL A 183 10.69 20.18 12.21
N SER A 184 11.85 20.46 11.59
CA SER A 184 11.91 20.70 10.14
C SER A 184 11.50 19.46 9.34
N GLU A 185 11.00 19.66 8.13
CA GLU A 185 10.65 18.59 7.20
C GLU A 185 11.84 17.65 6.94
N GLN A 186 13.01 18.22 6.65
CA GLN A 186 14.23 17.45 6.43
C GLN A 186 14.61 16.57 7.63
N THR A 187 14.44 17.07 8.86
CA THR A 187 14.69 16.28 10.07
C THR A 187 13.65 15.18 10.24
N SER A 188 12.38 15.49 9.95
CA SER A 188 11.29 14.49 9.97
C SER A 188 11.54 13.36 8.97
N ASP A 189 11.94 13.69 7.75
CA ASP A 189 12.26 12.71 6.71
C ASP A 189 13.46 11.84 7.11
N ALA A 190 14.51 12.44 7.70
CA ALA A 190 15.66 11.69 8.21
C ALA A 190 15.26 10.71 9.32
N VAL A 191 14.37 11.13 10.22
CA VAL A 191 13.84 10.26 11.28
C VAL A 191 12.99 9.11 10.67
N ASN A 192 12.11 9.40 9.71
CA ASN A 192 11.30 8.38 9.08
C ASN A 192 12.15 7.36 8.29
N LEU A 193 13.21 7.83 7.63
CA LEU A 193 14.15 6.97 6.94
C LEU A 193 14.94 6.08 7.93
N ASP A 194 15.40 6.64 9.04
CA ASP A 194 16.17 5.90 10.05
C ASP A 194 15.32 4.85 10.77
N TYR A 195 14.10 5.21 11.17
CA TYR A 195 13.21 4.32 11.95
C TYR A 195 12.48 3.28 11.10
N TYR A 196 12.00 3.68 9.91
CA TYR A 196 11.08 2.87 9.11
C TYR A 196 11.63 2.51 7.72
N GLY A 197 12.79 3.07 7.34
CA GLY A 197 13.33 2.89 5.99
C GLY A 197 12.51 3.61 4.90
N TRP A 198 11.63 4.54 5.28
CA TRP A 198 10.76 5.25 4.35
C TRP A 198 11.48 6.41 3.67
N SER A 199 11.37 6.51 2.35
CA SER A 199 11.61 7.75 1.63
C SER A 199 10.48 8.77 1.92
N SER A 200 10.69 10.04 1.55
CA SER A 200 9.63 11.06 1.65
C SER A 200 8.38 10.65 0.88
N ASP A 201 8.51 10.02 -0.30
CA ASP A 201 7.39 9.50 -1.08
C ASP A 201 6.65 8.36 -0.35
N ASP A 202 7.39 7.45 0.31
CA ASP A 202 6.79 6.37 1.08
C ASP A 202 6.03 6.93 2.29
N TYR A 203 6.61 7.91 2.97
CA TYR A 203 5.96 8.58 4.11
C TYR A 203 4.69 9.33 3.69
N HIS A 204 4.72 9.99 2.53
CA HIS A 204 3.55 10.63 1.95
C HIS A 204 2.46 9.60 1.65
N HIS A 205 2.80 8.51 0.96
CA HIS A 205 1.86 7.45 0.60
C HIS A 205 1.22 6.76 1.82
N VAL A 206 2.03 6.42 2.84
CA VAL A 206 1.52 5.84 4.11
C VAL A 206 0.56 6.80 4.81
N THR A 207 0.90 8.10 4.83
CA THR A 207 0.05 9.11 5.45
C THR A 207 -1.26 9.27 4.70
N GLU A 208 -1.23 9.28 3.36
CA GLU A 208 -2.43 9.33 2.52
C GLU A 208 -3.35 8.12 2.79
N GLN A 209 -2.80 6.90 2.77
CA GLN A 209 -3.57 5.67 3.06
C GLN A 209 -4.21 5.72 4.46
N LYS A 210 -3.45 6.14 5.47
CA LYS A 210 -3.94 6.28 6.84
C LYS A 210 -5.08 7.28 6.92
N LEU A 211 -4.93 8.46 6.34
CA LEU A 211 -5.96 9.50 6.34
C LEU A 211 -7.19 9.06 5.57
N LEU A 212 -7.03 8.37 4.44
CA LEU A 212 -8.16 7.84 3.68
C LEU A 212 -8.96 6.83 4.51
N ARG A 213 -8.29 5.88 5.17
CA ARG A 213 -8.94 4.90 6.06
C ARG A 213 -9.68 5.59 7.20
N GLN A 214 -9.08 6.61 7.82
CA GLN A 214 -9.73 7.41 8.86
C GLN A 214 -11.00 8.13 8.35
N LYS A 215 -10.89 8.84 7.24
CA LYS A 215 -12.04 9.56 6.64
C LYS A 215 -13.17 8.61 6.26
N VAL A 216 -12.84 7.44 5.71
CA VAL A 216 -13.82 6.38 5.38
C VAL A 216 -14.49 5.85 6.64
N ALA A 217 -13.71 5.58 7.70
CA ALA A 217 -14.27 5.11 8.97
C ALA A 217 -15.27 6.11 9.56
N TYR A 218 -14.95 7.40 9.56
CA TYR A 218 -15.89 8.46 10.00
C TYR A 218 -17.11 8.58 9.08
N ALA A 219 -16.94 8.47 7.78
CA ALA A 219 -18.06 8.58 6.84
C ALA A 219 -19.03 7.40 6.94
N LEU A 220 -18.47 6.20 7.23
CA LEU A 220 -19.22 4.96 7.33
C LEU A 220 -20.01 4.84 8.65
N ASP A 221 -19.43 5.29 9.76
CA ASP A 221 -20.00 5.06 11.11
C ASP A 221 -21.03 6.10 11.51
N LYS A 222 -22.23 5.97 10.95
CA LYS A 222 -23.37 6.85 11.28
C LYS A 222 -23.84 6.68 12.73
N THR A 223 -23.64 5.49 13.32
CA THR A 223 -24.03 5.23 14.72
C THR A 223 -23.12 5.96 15.70
N ALA A 224 -21.81 5.94 15.45
CA ALA A 224 -20.87 6.72 16.25
C ALA A 224 -21.12 8.23 16.12
N LEU A 225 -21.45 8.73 14.93
CA LEU A 225 -21.83 10.12 14.71
C LEU A 225 -23.09 10.49 15.52
N ALA A 226 -24.16 9.72 15.39
CA ALA A 226 -25.41 9.98 16.13
C ALA A 226 -25.20 9.94 17.65
N THR A 227 -24.36 9.01 18.14
CA THR A 227 -24.00 8.93 19.56
C THR A 227 -23.21 10.18 20.00
N SER A 228 -22.27 10.65 19.17
CA SER A 228 -21.52 11.88 19.41
C SER A 228 -22.44 13.11 19.48
N ASP A 229 -23.43 13.22 18.59
CA ASP A 229 -24.39 14.31 18.56
C ASP A 229 -25.29 14.29 19.82
N MET A 230 -25.69 13.09 20.26
CA MET A 230 -26.45 12.91 21.50
C MET A 230 -25.64 13.37 22.74
N ILE A 231 -24.36 12.98 22.81
CA ILE A 231 -23.46 13.42 23.88
C ILE A 231 -23.29 14.94 23.86
N THR A 232 -23.06 15.51 22.69
CA THR A 232 -22.95 16.96 22.50
C THR A 232 -24.19 17.68 23.05
N THR A 233 -25.38 17.15 22.79
CA THR A 233 -26.65 17.72 23.30
C THR A 233 -26.74 17.61 24.82
N LYS A 234 -26.36 16.47 25.40
CA LYS A 234 -26.37 16.30 26.88
C LYS A 234 -25.38 17.25 27.55
N ILE A 235 -24.18 17.42 27.02
CA ILE A 235 -23.17 18.35 27.56
C ILE A 235 -23.67 19.81 27.48
N LYS A 236 -24.31 20.19 26.37
CA LYS A 236 -24.91 21.56 26.25
C LYS A 236 -26.01 21.82 27.25
N ASN A 237 -26.81 20.79 27.56
CA ASN A 237 -27.91 20.93 28.52
C ASN A 237 -27.44 20.89 29.99
N ASP A 238 -26.36 20.15 30.25
CA ASP A 238 -25.72 20.08 31.57
C ASP A 238 -24.19 20.15 31.40
N PRO A 239 -23.59 21.36 31.43
CA PRO A 239 -22.14 21.53 31.33
C PRO A 239 -21.33 20.93 32.48
N SER A 240 -21.98 20.59 33.60
CA SER A 240 -21.38 20.00 34.81
C SER A 240 -21.39 18.47 34.78
N ILE A 241 -21.94 17.87 33.75
CA ILE A 241 -22.15 16.42 33.64
C ILE A 241 -20.87 15.63 33.96
N ASP A 242 -21.03 14.56 34.72
CA ASP A 242 -19.94 13.60 34.99
C ASP A 242 -19.73 12.69 33.78
N LEU A 243 -18.52 12.76 33.18
CA LEU A 243 -18.21 12.04 31.97
C LEU A 243 -18.17 10.52 32.16
N ASN A 244 -17.75 10.04 33.36
CA ASN A 244 -17.71 8.61 33.65
C ASN A 244 -19.14 8.03 33.75
N THR A 245 -20.00 8.67 34.49
CA THR A 245 -21.42 8.28 34.58
C THR A 245 -22.11 8.35 33.23
N LEU A 246 -21.82 9.37 32.42
CA LEU A 246 -22.35 9.50 31.06
C LEU A 246 -21.91 8.35 30.18
N ALA A 247 -20.59 8.00 30.16
CA ALA A 247 -20.07 6.92 29.39
C ALA A 247 -20.67 5.56 29.76
N THR A 248 -20.81 5.32 31.09
CA THR A 248 -21.40 4.09 31.61
C THR A 248 -22.86 3.96 31.20
N THR A 249 -23.67 4.99 31.46
CA THR A 249 -25.11 5.00 31.15
C THR A 249 -25.38 4.81 29.64
N LEU A 250 -24.60 5.47 28.78
CA LEU A 250 -24.78 5.34 27.33
C LEU A 250 -24.24 4.02 26.76
N SER A 251 -23.35 3.35 27.49
CA SER A 251 -22.82 2.02 27.10
C SER A 251 -23.75 0.88 27.51
N GLU A 252 -24.63 1.10 28.50
CA GLU A 252 -25.63 0.13 28.94
C GLU A 252 -26.65 -0.14 27.81
N GLY A 253 -26.80 -1.39 27.41
CA GLY A 253 -27.72 -1.78 26.34
C GLY A 253 -27.31 -1.34 24.91
N SER A 254 -26.21 -0.62 24.76
CA SER A 254 -25.68 -0.19 23.46
C SER A 254 -24.67 -1.16 22.88
N SER A 255 -24.63 -1.27 21.54
CA SER A 255 -23.57 -1.96 20.81
C SER A 255 -22.24 -1.17 20.83
N ILE A 256 -22.30 0.15 21.00
CA ILE A 256 -21.14 1.01 21.15
C ILE A 256 -20.77 1.12 22.62
N LYS A 257 -19.53 0.76 22.95
CA LYS A 257 -18.96 0.93 24.29
C LYS A 257 -18.14 2.21 24.33
N ILE A 258 -18.66 3.18 25.08
CA ILE A 258 -18.00 4.49 25.24
C ILE A 258 -16.90 4.33 26.29
N GLY A 259 -15.66 4.61 25.87
CA GLY A 259 -14.51 4.55 26.77
C GLY A 259 -14.41 5.81 27.62
N TYR A 260 -14.09 5.67 28.90
CA TYR A 260 -13.73 6.78 29.82
C TYR A 260 -12.26 6.61 30.22
N THR A 261 -11.52 7.72 30.29
CA THR A 261 -10.13 7.73 30.72
C THR A 261 -9.80 9.05 31.43
N ALA A 262 -9.02 8.97 32.51
CA ALA A 262 -8.42 10.11 33.20
C ALA A 262 -6.90 10.12 32.89
N SER A 263 -6.38 11.30 32.49
CA SER A 263 -4.98 11.42 32.07
C SER A 263 -3.99 11.51 33.23
N GLY A 264 -4.43 12.01 34.39
CA GLY A 264 -3.51 12.57 35.36
C GLY A 264 -2.84 13.84 34.83
N LEU A 265 -1.74 14.26 35.44
CA LEU A 265 -1.01 15.47 35.04
C LEU A 265 -0.04 15.13 33.89
N VAL A 266 -0.25 15.68 32.70
CA VAL A 266 0.56 15.47 31.50
C VAL A 266 0.97 16.80 30.87
N LEU A 267 2.00 16.81 30.02
CA LEU A 267 2.41 18.02 29.30
C LEU A 267 1.30 18.50 28.34
N LYS A 268 1.13 19.81 28.18
CA LYS A 268 0.24 20.40 27.15
C LYS A 268 0.60 19.97 25.73
N THR A 269 1.86 19.58 25.51
CA THR A 269 2.41 19.07 24.24
C THR A 269 2.42 17.55 24.17
N ASN A 270 1.66 16.86 25.04
CA ASN A 270 1.59 15.40 25.03
C ASN A 270 1.15 14.86 23.66
N ARG A 271 1.79 13.77 23.20
CA ARG A 271 1.50 13.15 21.90
C ARG A 271 0.35 12.14 21.99
N ASP A 272 -0.81 12.60 22.41
CA ASP A 272 -2.04 11.82 22.59
C ASP A 272 -3.08 12.06 21.47
N GLY A 273 -2.61 12.48 20.29
CA GLY A 273 -3.48 12.81 19.17
C GLY A 273 -4.12 14.20 19.28
N GLY A 274 -3.63 15.06 20.19
CA GLY A 274 -4.08 16.43 20.39
C GLY A 274 -5.10 16.60 21.51
N ILE A 275 -5.36 15.56 22.32
CA ILE A 275 -6.31 15.62 23.45
C ILE A 275 -5.83 16.61 24.51
N ALA A 276 -4.56 16.56 24.92
CA ALA A 276 -3.95 17.51 25.85
C ALA A 276 -4.01 18.96 25.32
N THR A 277 -3.78 19.13 24.02
CA THR A 277 -3.86 20.43 23.34
C THR A 277 -5.31 20.97 23.38
N GLU A 278 -6.31 20.11 23.18
CA GLU A 278 -7.71 20.51 23.26
C GLU A 278 -8.10 20.83 24.70
N ALA A 279 -7.67 20.01 25.67
CA ALA A 279 -7.88 20.28 27.11
C ALA A 279 -7.28 21.63 27.54
N ALA A 280 -6.10 21.97 27.01
CA ALA A 280 -5.42 23.25 27.37
C ALA A 280 -6.16 24.52 26.92
N LYS A 281 -7.13 24.40 25.99
CA LYS A 281 -7.98 25.54 25.54
C LYS A 281 -9.17 25.80 26.48
N LEU A 282 -9.47 24.85 27.37
CA LEU A 282 -10.64 24.89 28.23
C LEU A 282 -10.38 25.60 29.56
N THR A 283 -11.41 26.07 30.17
CA THR A 283 -11.40 26.51 31.59
C THR A 283 -11.66 25.31 32.50
N LYS A 284 -11.19 25.38 33.73
CA LYS A 284 -11.37 24.31 34.74
C LYS A 284 -12.85 23.91 34.89
N GLY A 285 -13.10 22.60 34.75
CA GLY A 285 -14.44 22.02 34.80
C GLY A 285 -15.20 22.05 33.47
N GLN A 286 -14.73 22.79 32.49
CA GLN A 286 -15.36 22.86 31.17
C GLN A 286 -15.16 21.58 30.37
N VAL A 287 -16.19 21.15 29.62
CA VAL A 287 -16.15 20.03 28.66
C VAL A 287 -16.10 20.58 27.25
N SER A 288 -15.26 20.01 26.41
CA SER A 288 -15.18 20.34 24.97
C SER A 288 -16.46 19.90 24.23
N LEU A 289 -16.65 20.46 23.05
CA LEU A 289 -17.49 19.82 22.03
C LEU A 289 -16.81 18.59 21.47
N ALA A 290 -17.57 17.80 20.70
CA ALA A 290 -17.00 16.66 19.97
C ALA A 290 -15.86 17.08 19.04
N PHE A 291 -14.74 16.41 19.11
CA PHE A 291 -13.63 16.59 18.17
C PHE A 291 -13.04 15.25 17.71
N LYS A 292 -12.31 15.28 16.61
CA LYS A 292 -11.64 14.13 16.02
C LYS A 292 -10.15 14.28 16.25
N PRO A 293 -9.53 13.46 17.13
CA PRO A 293 -8.09 13.52 17.34
C PRO A 293 -7.31 13.00 16.14
N ALA A 294 -6.02 13.27 16.08
CA ALA A 294 -5.14 12.77 15.02
C ALA A 294 -4.99 11.23 15.00
N THR A 295 -5.41 10.55 16.06
CA THR A 295 -5.52 9.08 16.08
C THR A 295 -6.57 8.57 15.10
N GLY A 296 -7.63 9.35 14.85
CA GLY A 296 -8.67 9.07 13.87
C GLY A 296 -9.54 7.86 14.19
N ASP A 297 -9.69 7.52 15.47
CA ASP A 297 -10.29 6.28 15.93
C ASP A 297 -11.62 6.48 16.71
N GLY A 298 -12.15 7.71 16.71
CA GLY A 298 -13.39 8.03 17.39
C GLY A 298 -13.69 9.52 17.52
N TYR A 299 -14.85 9.81 18.11
CA TYR A 299 -15.22 11.15 18.59
C TYR A 299 -14.85 11.26 20.05
N TYR A 300 -14.20 12.37 20.41
CA TYR A 300 -13.72 12.60 21.77
C TYR A 300 -14.37 13.84 22.38
N PHE A 301 -14.56 13.78 23.69
CA PHE A 301 -15.01 14.88 24.53
C PHE A 301 -14.08 14.93 25.73
N VAL A 302 -13.39 16.04 25.94
CA VAL A 302 -12.42 16.22 27.00
C VAL A 302 -12.92 17.24 28.02
N LYS A 303 -12.68 16.98 29.31
CA LYS A 303 -12.97 17.90 30.41
C LYS A 303 -11.68 18.27 31.12
N LEU A 304 -11.42 19.56 31.27
CA LEU A 304 -10.25 20.02 32.00
C LEU A 304 -10.52 19.91 33.52
N ILE A 305 -9.69 19.15 34.21
CA ILE A 305 -9.73 18.99 35.66
C ILE A 305 -8.87 20.05 36.35
N ASP A 306 -7.62 20.24 35.85
CA ASP A 306 -6.69 21.23 36.37
C ASP A 306 -5.61 21.55 35.33
N SER A 307 -4.94 22.72 35.45
CA SER A 307 -3.82 23.10 34.59
C SER A 307 -2.87 24.05 35.28
N ASN A 308 -1.59 23.94 34.90
CA ASN A 308 -0.56 24.92 35.23
C ASN A 308 0.08 25.47 33.93
N ASP A 309 1.21 26.14 34.02
CA ASP A 309 1.85 26.76 32.85
C ASP A 309 2.25 25.75 31.75
N THR A 310 2.67 24.55 32.14
CA THR A 310 3.24 23.54 31.21
C THR A 310 2.42 22.27 31.08
N GLN A 311 1.52 22.02 32.05
CA GLN A 311 0.81 20.74 32.15
C GLN A 311 -0.70 20.92 32.25
N VAL A 312 -1.44 19.88 31.91
CA VAL A 312 -2.90 19.74 32.05
C VAL A 312 -3.23 18.41 32.70
N ASN A 313 -4.29 18.40 33.50
CA ASN A 313 -4.96 17.22 33.99
C ASN A 313 -6.37 17.20 33.41
N TYR A 314 -6.76 16.17 32.72
CA TYR A 314 -8.05 16.08 32.06
C TYR A 314 -8.63 14.66 32.14
N GLU A 315 -9.89 14.56 31.95
CA GLU A 315 -10.59 13.32 31.67
C GLU A 315 -11.28 13.42 30.31
N TYR A 316 -11.50 12.29 29.68
CA TYR A 316 -12.19 12.26 28.40
C TYR A 316 -13.04 11.01 28.23
N ILE A 317 -14.04 11.12 27.37
CA ILE A 317 -14.77 9.98 26.83
C ILE A 317 -14.54 9.85 25.34
N LYS A 318 -14.54 8.60 24.86
CA LYS A 318 -14.33 8.23 23.47
C LYS A 318 -15.51 7.43 22.96
N VAL A 319 -16.14 7.90 21.89
CA VAL A 319 -17.08 7.14 21.07
C VAL A 319 -16.29 6.49 19.95
N PRO A 320 -16.00 5.18 20.02
CA PRO A 320 -15.14 4.51 19.03
C PRO A 320 -15.84 4.36 17.68
N LEU A 321 -15.04 4.31 16.61
CA LEU A 321 -15.51 3.92 15.27
C LEU A 321 -15.38 2.41 15.13
N THR A 322 -16.49 1.72 14.87
CA THR A 322 -16.52 0.25 14.73
C THR A 322 -16.95 -0.20 13.34
N ALA A 323 -17.73 0.59 12.63
CA ALA A 323 -18.40 0.19 11.39
C ALA A 323 -17.45 -0.26 10.28
N PHE A 324 -16.26 0.35 10.18
CA PHE A 324 -15.26 -0.05 9.19
C PHE A 324 -14.70 -1.47 9.48
N ASN A 325 -14.32 -1.72 10.73
CA ASN A 325 -13.79 -3.03 11.13
C ASN A 325 -14.86 -4.14 11.02
N ASP A 326 -16.10 -3.81 11.37
CA ASP A 326 -17.24 -4.74 11.24
C ASP A 326 -17.51 -5.08 9.76
N ALA A 327 -17.48 -4.08 8.88
CA ALA A 327 -17.65 -4.26 7.44
C ALA A 327 -16.51 -5.09 6.84
N LEU A 328 -15.26 -4.79 7.19
CA LEU A 328 -14.08 -5.56 6.74
C LEU A 328 -14.17 -7.01 7.24
N SER A 329 -14.51 -7.22 8.51
CA SER A 329 -14.68 -8.57 9.09
C SER A 329 -15.75 -9.37 8.36
N LYS A 330 -16.88 -8.75 8.00
CA LYS A 330 -17.93 -9.39 7.19
C LYS A 330 -17.40 -9.79 5.81
N VAL A 331 -16.62 -8.95 5.15
CA VAL A 331 -16.02 -9.24 3.84
C VAL A 331 -15.05 -10.42 3.93
N ILE A 332 -14.22 -10.45 4.97
CA ILE A 332 -13.28 -11.55 5.23
C ILE A 332 -14.04 -12.86 5.50
N ASN A 333 -15.01 -12.83 6.42
CA ASN A 333 -15.78 -14.02 6.81
C ASN A 333 -16.64 -14.58 5.66
N ASN A 334 -17.05 -13.73 4.72
CA ASN A 334 -17.78 -14.14 3.51
C ASN A 334 -16.86 -14.66 2.40
N GLY A 335 -15.56 -14.87 2.65
CA GLY A 335 -14.62 -15.40 1.67
C GLY A 335 -14.33 -14.47 0.49
N LYS A 336 -14.55 -13.16 0.64
CA LYS A 336 -14.32 -12.17 -0.42
C LYS A 336 -12.88 -11.63 -0.46
N VAL A 337 -11.97 -12.26 0.28
CA VAL A 337 -10.54 -11.97 0.27
C VAL A 337 -9.81 -13.15 -0.37
N ASN A 338 -9.13 -12.91 -1.50
CA ASN A 338 -8.32 -13.92 -2.17
C ASN A 338 -6.86 -13.50 -2.13
N LYS A 339 -6.04 -14.25 -1.40
CA LYS A 339 -4.58 -14.04 -1.32
C LYS A 339 -3.90 -14.83 -2.45
N TYR A 340 -2.95 -14.22 -3.14
CA TYR A 340 -2.17 -14.84 -4.24
C TYR A 340 -0.83 -15.40 -3.76
N ILE A 341 -0.46 -15.14 -2.51
CA ILE A 341 0.69 -15.71 -1.83
C ILE A 341 0.26 -16.46 -0.58
N SER A 342 1.04 -17.47 -0.21
CA SER A 342 0.78 -18.24 1.01
C SER A 342 1.39 -17.51 2.21
N ILE A 343 0.54 -17.07 3.13
CA ILE A 343 0.96 -16.53 4.43
C ILE A 343 0.35 -17.45 5.48
N PRO A 344 1.16 -18.08 6.35
CA PRO A 344 0.65 -18.93 7.41
C PRO A 344 -0.36 -18.17 8.29
N ASP A 345 -1.50 -18.77 8.59
CA ASP A 345 -2.46 -18.18 9.52
C ASP A 345 -2.00 -18.46 10.96
N SER A 346 -2.07 -17.45 11.83
CA SER A 346 -1.67 -17.53 13.25
C SER A 346 -2.56 -18.45 14.10
N THR A 347 -3.59 -19.05 13.51
CA THR A 347 -4.60 -19.87 14.20
C THR A 347 -4.30 -21.37 14.21
N THR A 348 -3.14 -21.79 13.69
CA THR A 348 -2.78 -23.21 13.72
C THR A 348 -1.70 -23.46 14.78
N LYS A 349 -2.08 -23.35 16.05
CA LYS A 349 -1.57 -24.17 17.15
C LYS A 349 -2.53 -24.13 18.33
#